data_27455dd6b4448efc098f09e0df96b84a
#
_entry.id   27455dd6b4448efc098f09e0df96b84a
#
_cell.length_a   1.000
_cell.length_b   1.000
_cell.length_c   1.000
_cell.angle_alpha   90.00
_cell.angle_beta   90.00
_cell.angle_gamma   90.00
#
_symmetry.space_group_name_H-M   'P 1'
#
loop_
_entity.id
_entity.type
_entity.pdbx_description
1 polymer ?
#
loop_
_entity_poly.entity_id
_entity_poly.type
_entity_poly.pdbx_seq_one_letter_code
_entity_poly.pdbx_strand_id
1 'polypeptide(L)'
;LKWGDDEQSRTKIQYFLSQTILQTAVEAAANGIKKENLTFNFSYPEAYSPDRLRAFRRITKRSVNVGLGDEDFKTQEKTSFLTESVSSALYFAEGQKIPFVENVITLDIGGGTSDISIWQNLNLIWRNSFRLAGQHVLIDYLCNNLTLIKEISGNDDLLLTSYDDLKKIKSNKSKLANGIELLVNSPQFANAFSKKFDLICGKEKGKELKDLTVLTLSGILHYLSQVLNHLIENDQFKTDKRKTLKICLGGKASTLYKIVFDDSDDQECLSKIIQKVTGGIF
;
A
#
# COMPACT_ATOMS: atom_id res chain seq x y z
N LEU A 1 0.18 9.03 11.51
CA LEU A 1 1.29 8.68 12.43
C LEU A 1 2.59 8.44 11.68
N LYS A 2 2.60 7.63 10.65
CA LYS A 2 3.78 7.22 9.85
C LYS A 2 4.62 8.42 9.34
N TRP A 3 3.99 9.57 9.11
CA TRP A 3 4.61 10.78 8.57
C TRP A 3 4.74 11.93 9.57
N GLY A 4 4.31 11.74 10.85
CA GLY A 4 4.44 12.74 11.90
C GLY A 4 5.87 12.81 12.43
N ASP A 5 6.45 14.02 12.46
CA ASP A 5 7.81 14.26 12.97
C ASP A 5 7.81 14.89 14.36
N ASP A 6 6.66 15.29 14.88
CA ASP A 6 6.50 15.86 16.19
C ASP A 6 6.62 14.79 17.30
N GLU A 7 6.94 15.23 18.51
CA GLU A 7 7.16 14.35 19.65
C GLU A 7 5.88 13.57 20.03
N GLN A 8 4.70 14.19 19.90
CA GLN A 8 3.44 13.53 20.19
C GLN A 8 3.15 12.37 19.22
N SER A 9 3.44 12.57 17.93
CA SER A 9 3.33 11.52 16.92
C SER A 9 4.30 10.38 17.19
N ARG A 10 5.53 10.68 17.56
CA ARG A 10 6.55 9.66 17.93
C ARG A 10 6.12 8.84 19.15
N THR A 11 5.57 9.47 20.17
CA THR A 11 5.06 8.80 21.37
C THR A 11 3.88 7.88 21.01
N LYS A 12 2.95 8.32 20.17
CA LYS A 12 1.83 7.51 19.69
C LYS A 12 2.29 6.30 18.87
N ILE A 13 3.28 6.50 18.01
CA ILE A 13 3.88 5.40 17.22
C ILE A 13 4.53 4.37 18.15
N GLN A 14 5.34 4.83 19.11
CA GLN A 14 5.98 3.94 20.08
C GLN A 14 4.96 3.13 20.87
N TYR A 15 3.92 3.80 21.40
CA TYR A 15 2.85 3.12 22.13
C TYR A 15 2.15 2.06 21.28
N PHE A 16 1.73 2.43 20.07
CA PHE A 16 1.06 1.51 19.15
C PHE A 16 1.94 0.29 18.82
N LEU A 17 3.20 0.51 18.47
CA LEU A 17 4.14 -0.57 18.16
C LEU A 17 4.37 -1.47 19.39
N SER A 18 4.56 -0.89 20.59
CA SER A 18 4.76 -1.67 21.80
C SER A 18 3.55 -2.57 22.11
N GLN A 19 2.33 -2.07 21.95
CA GLN A 19 1.12 -2.86 22.12
C GLN A 19 1.00 -3.98 21.08
N THR A 20 1.29 -3.70 19.82
CA THR A 20 1.27 -4.72 18.77
C THR A 20 2.30 -5.82 19.04
N ILE A 21 3.51 -5.45 19.45
CA ILE A 21 4.57 -6.40 19.79
C ILE A 21 4.18 -7.26 21.01
N LEU A 22 3.60 -6.65 22.04
CA LEU A 22 3.10 -7.37 23.20
C LEU A 22 2.03 -8.40 22.80
N GLN A 23 1.05 -8.00 21.99
CA GLN A 23 0.00 -8.91 21.52
C GLN A 23 0.60 -10.08 20.72
N THR A 24 1.54 -9.78 19.82
CA THR A 24 2.24 -10.82 19.03
C THR A 24 3.03 -11.78 19.94
N ALA A 25 3.70 -11.25 20.96
CA ALA A 25 4.45 -12.07 21.91
C ALA A 25 3.54 -12.96 22.76
N VAL A 26 2.39 -12.45 23.20
CA VAL A 26 1.38 -13.23 23.94
C VAL A 26 0.82 -14.35 23.06
N GLU A 27 0.48 -14.06 21.80
CA GLU A 27 -0.01 -15.06 20.86
C GLU A 27 1.05 -16.13 20.56
N ALA A 28 2.30 -15.71 20.35
CA ALA A 28 3.42 -16.63 20.16
C ALA A 28 3.62 -17.57 21.38
N ALA A 29 3.58 -17.00 22.60
CA ALA A 29 3.67 -17.76 23.84
C ALA A 29 2.51 -18.77 24.01
N ALA A 30 1.29 -18.37 23.65
CA ALA A 30 0.13 -19.28 23.66
C ALA A 30 0.30 -20.45 22.68
N ASN A 31 1.11 -20.27 21.63
CA ASN A 31 1.49 -21.33 20.67
C ASN A 31 2.83 -22.04 21.02
N GLY A 32 3.34 -21.86 22.25
CA GLY A 32 4.55 -22.51 22.72
C GLY A 32 5.88 -21.94 22.16
N ILE A 33 5.83 -20.78 21.50
CA ILE A 33 7.02 -20.13 20.95
C ILE A 33 7.65 -19.28 22.07
N LYS A 34 8.93 -19.55 22.35
CA LYS A 34 9.68 -18.78 23.36
C LYS A 34 10.07 -17.40 22.82
N LYS A 35 10.14 -16.44 23.72
CA LYS A 35 10.52 -15.04 23.42
C LYS A 35 11.85 -14.93 22.66
N GLU A 36 12.82 -15.75 23.02
CA GLU A 36 14.17 -15.80 22.43
C GLU A 36 14.15 -16.20 20.93
N ASN A 37 13.08 -16.85 20.49
CA ASN A 37 12.90 -17.26 19.10
C ASN A 37 12.16 -16.24 18.24
N LEU A 38 11.70 -15.15 18.85
CA LEU A 38 11.01 -14.08 18.11
C LEU A 38 12.03 -13.24 17.33
N THR A 39 11.68 -12.93 16.08
CA THR A 39 12.37 -11.97 15.24
C THR A 39 11.34 -10.97 14.69
N PHE A 40 11.73 -9.71 14.57
CA PHE A 40 10.85 -8.64 14.13
C PHE A 40 11.39 -8.01 12.85
N ASN A 41 10.58 -8.00 11.80
CA ASN A 41 10.90 -7.35 10.54
C ASN A 41 10.01 -6.11 10.39
N PHE A 42 10.64 -4.96 10.19
CA PHE A 42 9.94 -3.69 10.04
C PHE A 42 10.16 -3.13 8.64
N SER A 43 9.09 -2.73 7.98
CA SER A 43 9.17 -2.01 6.72
C SER A 43 9.07 -0.50 6.94
N TYR A 44 9.76 0.25 6.10
CA TYR A 44 9.74 1.71 6.09
C TYR A 44 9.67 2.25 4.65
N PRO A 45 9.03 3.43 4.45
CA PRO A 45 8.99 4.07 3.15
C PRO A 45 10.37 4.44 2.62
N GLU A 46 10.62 4.22 1.34
CA GLU A 46 11.86 4.64 0.66
C GLU A 46 12.10 6.15 0.78
N ALA A 47 11.01 6.94 0.82
CA ALA A 47 11.04 8.39 0.93
C ALA A 47 11.49 8.93 2.31
N TYR A 48 11.88 8.06 3.27
CA TYR A 48 12.42 8.54 4.53
C TYR A 48 13.80 9.17 4.36
N SER A 49 13.95 10.40 4.87
CA SER A 49 15.28 10.98 5.00
C SER A 49 16.15 10.14 5.96
N PRO A 50 17.49 10.22 5.89
CA PRO A 50 18.39 9.51 6.82
C PRO A 50 18.07 9.77 8.30
N ASP A 51 17.72 11.02 8.66
CA ASP A 51 17.35 11.38 10.02
C ASP A 51 16.05 10.73 10.46
N ARG A 52 15.05 10.72 9.59
CA ARG A 52 13.77 10.08 9.83
C ARG A 52 13.92 8.57 9.98
N LEU A 53 14.74 7.95 9.15
CA LEU A 53 15.04 6.53 9.26
C LEU A 53 15.77 6.20 10.58
N ARG A 54 16.72 7.04 11.00
CA ARG A 54 17.37 6.89 12.32
C ARG A 54 16.37 6.98 13.47
N ALA A 55 15.48 7.97 13.42
CA ALA A 55 14.44 8.14 14.42
C ALA A 55 13.48 6.93 14.45
N PHE A 56 13.03 6.45 13.28
CA PHE A 56 12.17 5.28 13.14
C PHE A 56 12.83 4.03 13.73
N ARG A 57 14.06 3.73 13.36
CA ARG A 57 14.81 2.58 13.90
C ARG A 57 14.93 2.64 15.43
N ARG A 58 15.21 3.82 15.99
CA ARG A 58 15.31 4.00 17.45
C ARG A 58 13.97 3.75 18.14
N ILE A 59 12.90 4.35 17.64
CA ILE A 59 11.54 4.16 18.20
C ILE A 59 11.15 2.69 18.14
N THR A 60 11.34 2.04 17.00
CA THR A 60 10.98 0.64 16.77
C THR A 60 11.74 -0.30 17.70
N LYS A 61 13.06 -0.15 17.84
CA LYS A 61 13.87 -0.95 18.75
C LYS A 61 13.43 -0.77 20.21
N ARG A 62 13.15 0.48 20.62
CA ARG A 62 12.61 0.75 21.95
C ARG A 62 11.23 0.13 22.15
N SER A 63 10.38 0.15 21.12
CA SER A 63 9.06 -0.48 21.18
C SER A 63 9.13 -2.00 21.33
N VAL A 64 10.12 -2.65 20.73
CA VAL A 64 10.37 -4.09 20.93
C VAL A 64 10.72 -4.38 22.37
N ASN A 65 11.66 -3.64 22.95
CA ASN A 65 12.04 -3.84 24.36
C ASN A 65 10.86 -3.61 25.31
N VAL A 66 10.13 -2.51 25.13
CA VAL A 66 8.95 -2.20 25.96
C VAL A 66 7.84 -3.25 25.79
N GLY A 67 7.55 -3.64 24.55
CA GLY A 67 6.49 -4.62 24.25
C GLY A 67 6.81 -6.02 24.78
N LEU A 68 8.08 -6.41 24.81
CA LEU A 68 8.53 -7.68 25.40
C LEU A 68 8.76 -7.63 26.91
N GLY A 69 8.70 -6.44 27.52
CA GLY A 69 9.05 -6.25 28.93
C GLY A 69 10.49 -6.63 29.24
N ASP A 70 11.41 -6.44 28.32
CA ASP A 70 12.79 -6.91 28.41
C ASP A 70 13.75 -5.87 27.80
N GLU A 71 14.46 -5.13 28.65
CA GLU A 71 15.44 -4.12 28.23
C GLU A 71 16.70 -4.75 27.64
N ASP A 72 17.01 -5.98 28.03
CA ASP A 72 18.21 -6.72 27.59
C ASP A 72 17.95 -7.58 26.33
N PHE A 73 16.71 -7.52 25.79
CA PHE A 73 16.42 -8.24 24.55
C PHE A 73 17.37 -7.77 23.44
N LYS A 74 18.03 -8.76 22.79
CA LYS A 74 19.03 -8.50 21.73
C LYS A 74 18.40 -7.92 20.46
N THR A 75 17.80 -6.73 20.58
CA THR A 75 17.08 -6.06 19.48
C THR A 75 17.91 -5.84 18.23
N GLN A 76 19.24 -5.69 18.37
CA GLN A 76 20.12 -5.51 17.21
C GLN A 76 20.21 -6.77 16.34
N GLU A 77 20.20 -7.95 16.97
CA GLU A 77 20.29 -9.24 16.28
C GLU A 77 18.91 -9.75 15.82
N LYS A 78 17.85 -9.32 16.51
CA LYS A 78 16.48 -9.83 16.33
C LYS A 78 15.54 -8.88 15.58
N THR A 79 16.05 -7.72 15.14
CA THR A 79 15.27 -6.77 14.34
C THR A 79 15.94 -6.48 13.02
N SER A 80 15.18 -6.61 11.93
CA SER A 80 15.60 -6.17 10.60
C SER A 80 14.72 -5.05 10.08
N PHE A 81 15.26 -4.29 9.13
CA PHE A 81 14.60 -3.14 8.53
C PHE A 81 14.72 -3.24 7.01
N LEU A 82 13.59 -3.32 6.34
CA LEU A 82 13.48 -3.37 4.88
C LEU A 82 12.68 -2.18 4.38
N THR A 83 12.91 -1.76 3.16
CA THR A 83 11.99 -0.79 2.53
C THR A 83 10.66 -1.44 2.19
N GLU A 84 9.59 -0.66 2.11
CA GLU A 84 8.26 -1.18 1.76
C GLU A 84 8.25 -1.85 0.40
N SER A 85 8.97 -1.29 -0.58
CA SER A 85 9.13 -1.88 -1.91
C SER A 85 9.79 -3.26 -1.90
N VAL A 86 10.84 -3.45 -1.09
CA VAL A 86 11.52 -4.76 -0.94
C VAL A 86 10.63 -5.74 -0.16
N SER A 87 9.95 -5.28 0.89
CA SER A 87 9.03 -6.12 1.67
C SER A 87 7.88 -6.64 0.82
N SER A 88 7.32 -5.79 -0.05
CA SER A 88 6.30 -6.18 -1.01
C SER A 88 6.83 -7.22 -2.01
N ALA A 89 8.04 -7.03 -2.53
CA ALA A 89 8.68 -8.01 -3.43
C ALA A 89 8.86 -9.38 -2.76
N LEU A 90 9.32 -9.41 -1.51
CA LEU A 90 9.46 -10.66 -0.73
C LEU A 90 8.10 -11.36 -0.53
N TYR A 91 7.03 -10.60 -0.27
CA TYR A 91 5.68 -11.18 -0.19
C TYR A 91 5.27 -11.86 -1.50
N PHE A 92 5.54 -11.26 -2.65
CA PHE A 92 5.24 -11.88 -3.94
C PHE A 92 6.13 -13.09 -4.21
N ALA A 93 7.43 -13.00 -3.92
CA ALA A 93 8.37 -14.09 -4.16
C ALA A 93 8.11 -15.29 -3.25
N GLU A 94 8.00 -15.08 -1.95
CA GLU A 94 7.90 -16.14 -0.95
C GLU A 94 6.46 -16.54 -0.63
N GLY A 95 5.57 -15.55 -0.46
CA GLY A 95 4.18 -15.77 -0.10
C GLY A 95 3.33 -16.22 -1.29
N GLN A 96 3.44 -15.56 -2.43
CA GLN A 96 2.70 -15.87 -3.65
C GLN A 96 3.46 -16.82 -4.60
N LYS A 97 4.69 -17.20 -4.26
CA LYS A 97 5.55 -18.10 -5.05
C LYS A 97 5.79 -17.62 -6.49
N ILE A 98 5.81 -16.30 -6.70
CA ILE A 98 6.10 -15.73 -8.02
C ILE A 98 7.61 -15.81 -8.24
N PRO A 99 8.09 -16.47 -9.31
CA PRO A 99 9.52 -16.56 -9.57
C PRO A 99 10.11 -15.23 -10.03
N PHE A 100 11.12 -14.74 -9.32
CA PHE A 100 11.86 -13.49 -9.66
C PHE A 100 13.09 -13.74 -10.54
N VAL A 101 13.11 -14.89 -11.23
CA VAL A 101 14.21 -15.28 -12.12
C VAL A 101 14.21 -14.54 -13.47
N GLU A 102 13.10 -13.85 -13.77
CA GLU A 102 12.94 -13.02 -14.97
C GLU A 102 12.84 -11.55 -14.58
N ASN A 103 12.13 -10.77 -15.40
CA ASN A 103 11.87 -9.36 -15.16
C ASN A 103 10.58 -9.24 -14.33
N VAL A 104 10.68 -8.69 -13.13
CA VAL A 104 9.52 -8.50 -12.25
C VAL A 104 9.47 -7.06 -11.77
N ILE A 105 8.29 -6.48 -11.84
CA ILE A 105 7.98 -5.19 -11.24
C ILE A 105 6.99 -5.45 -10.12
N THR A 106 7.27 -4.96 -8.93
CA THR A 106 6.27 -4.89 -7.87
C THR A 106 5.77 -3.47 -7.73
N LEU A 107 4.48 -3.30 -7.68
CA LEU A 107 3.81 -2.03 -7.49
C LEU A 107 2.85 -2.18 -6.29
N ASP A 108 3.26 -1.68 -5.16
CA ASP A 108 2.46 -1.66 -3.92
C ASP A 108 1.77 -0.31 -3.78
N ILE A 109 0.46 -0.27 -4.02
CA ILE A 109 -0.34 0.95 -3.94
C ILE A 109 -1.06 0.96 -2.60
N GLY A 110 -0.46 1.66 -1.64
CA GLY A 110 -0.98 1.82 -0.30
C GLY A 110 -2.04 2.91 -0.17
N GLY A 111 -2.30 3.33 1.08
CA GLY A 111 -3.17 4.46 1.37
C GLY A 111 -2.54 5.80 1.00
N GLY A 112 -1.29 6.03 1.38
CA GLY A 112 -0.60 7.32 1.23
C GLY A 112 0.57 7.35 0.25
N THR A 113 1.11 6.19 -0.11
CA THR A 113 2.26 6.03 -1.02
C THR A 113 2.05 4.88 -1.98
N SER A 114 2.66 4.98 -3.14
CA SER A 114 2.89 3.86 -4.06
C SER A 114 4.38 3.55 -4.09
N ASP A 115 4.71 2.30 -3.83
CA ASP A 115 6.07 1.80 -3.72
C ASP A 115 6.35 0.87 -4.91
N ILE A 116 7.42 1.17 -5.67
CA ILE A 116 7.80 0.41 -6.85
C ILE A 116 9.17 -0.22 -6.64
N SER A 117 9.31 -1.47 -7.05
CA SER A 117 10.63 -2.09 -7.24
C SER A 117 10.71 -2.84 -8.56
N ILE A 118 11.86 -2.75 -9.21
CA ILE A 118 12.17 -3.39 -10.50
C ILE A 118 13.27 -4.39 -10.25
N TRP A 119 13.02 -5.63 -10.63
CA TRP A 119 13.90 -6.76 -10.41
C TRP A 119 14.24 -7.44 -11.74
N GLN A 120 15.48 -7.89 -11.86
CA GLN A 120 15.93 -8.70 -12.99
C GLN A 120 16.87 -9.81 -12.50
N ASN A 121 16.57 -11.05 -12.80
CA ASN A 121 17.36 -12.21 -12.40
C ASN A 121 17.70 -12.22 -10.89
N LEU A 122 16.70 -12.05 -10.04
CA LEU A 122 16.80 -11.96 -8.57
C LEU A 122 17.53 -10.71 -8.04
N ASN A 123 18.00 -9.81 -8.90
CA ASN A 123 18.67 -8.60 -8.47
C ASN A 123 17.68 -7.42 -8.48
N LEU A 124 17.70 -6.64 -7.40
CA LEU A 124 17.00 -5.36 -7.34
C LEU A 124 17.75 -4.34 -8.20
N ILE A 125 17.14 -3.91 -9.29
CA ILE A 125 17.71 -2.95 -10.24
C ILE A 125 17.39 -1.52 -9.81
N TRP A 126 16.13 -1.29 -9.40
CA TRP A 126 15.66 0.04 -9.05
C TRP A 126 14.48 -0.03 -8.10
N ARG A 127 14.33 1.00 -7.27
CA ARG A 127 13.18 1.17 -6.39
C ARG A 127 12.91 2.65 -6.13
N ASN A 128 11.66 2.97 -5.87
CA ASN A 128 11.24 4.32 -5.47
C ASN A 128 9.90 4.27 -4.74
N SER A 129 9.58 5.38 -4.07
CA SER A 129 8.30 5.61 -3.41
C SER A 129 7.83 7.03 -3.72
N PHE A 130 6.55 7.19 -4.03
CA PHE A 130 5.95 8.49 -4.32
C PHE A 130 4.56 8.63 -3.72
N ARG A 131 4.14 9.88 -3.51
CA ARG A 131 2.87 10.22 -2.87
C ARG A 131 1.75 10.33 -3.92
N LEU A 132 1.37 9.21 -4.49
CA LEU A 132 0.16 9.07 -5.32
C LEU A 132 -0.42 7.71 -5.03
N ALA A 133 -1.50 7.65 -4.26
CA ALA A 133 -2.04 6.40 -3.73
C ALA A 133 -3.54 6.53 -3.45
N GLY A 134 -4.12 5.51 -2.84
CA GLY A 134 -5.56 5.41 -2.59
C GLY A 134 -6.17 6.60 -1.85
N GLN A 135 -5.43 7.26 -0.96
CA GLN A 135 -5.90 8.46 -0.28
C GLN A 135 -6.27 9.56 -1.28
N HIS A 136 -5.40 9.83 -2.24
CA HIS A 136 -5.61 10.90 -3.22
C HIS A 136 -6.73 10.59 -4.22
N VAL A 137 -6.97 9.31 -4.50
CA VAL A 137 -8.00 8.87 -5.43
C VAL A 137 -9.35 8.74 -4.73
N LEU A 138 -9.43 7.98 -3.65
CA LEU A 138 -10.68 7.61 -3.03
C LEU A 138 -11.07 8.52 -1.87
N ILE A 139 -10.17 8.75 -0.90
CA ILE A 139 -10.52 9.48 0.32
C ILE A 139 -10.77 10.95 0.01
N ASP A 140 -9.88 11.60 -0.75
CA ASP A 140 -10.05 13.02 -1.12
C ASP A 140 -11.30 13.20 -2.01
N TYR A 141 -11.57 12.25 -2.92
CA TYR A 141 -12.78 12.26 -3.73
C TYR A 141 -14.05 12.14 -2.87
N LEU A 142 -14.09 11.18 -1.94
CA LEU A 142 -15.23 10.98 -1.04
C LEU A 142 -15.43 12.14 -0.06
N CYS A 143 -14.37 12.83 0.37
CA CYS A 143 -14.47 14.07 1.16
C CYS A 143 -15.30 15.15 0.45
N ASN A 144 -15.14 15.24 -0.85
CA ASN A 144 -15.88 16.20 -1.68
C ASN A 144 -17.24 15.68 -2.14
N ASN A 145 -17.43 14.37 -2.13
CA ASN A 145 -18.61 13.66 -2.65
C ASN A 145 -19.25 12.72 -1.62
N LEU A 146 -19.54 13.21 -0.42
CA LEU A 146 -20.10 12.41 0.68
C LEU A 146 -21.39 11.64 0.30
N THR A 147 -22.19 12.19 -0.60
CA THR A 147 -23.42 11.51 -1.08
C THR A 147 -23.14 10.16 -1.73
N LEU A 148 -21.95 9.97 -2.30
CA LEU A 148 -21.54 8.70 -2.88
C LEU A 148 -21.41 7.61 -1.80
N ILE A 149 -20.95 7.96 -0.60
CA ILE A 149 -20.91 7.04 0.55
C ILE A 149 -22.32 6.53 0.86
N LYS A 150 -23.33 7.41 0.86
CA LYS A 150 -24.74 7.02 1.06
C LYS A 150 -25.23 6.08 -0.03
N GLU A 151 -24.84 6.32 -1.27
CA GLU A 151 -25.20 5.43 -2.40
C GLU A 151 -24.55 4.05 -2.27
N ILE A 152 -23.27 4.01 -1.86
CA ILE A 152 -22.55 2.77 -1.57
C ILE A 152 -23.21 2.03 -0.40
N SER A 153 -23.59 2.72 0.65
CA SER A 153 -24.25 2.14 1.84
C SER A 153 -25.56 1.45 1.49
N GLY A 154 -26.39 2.07 0.60
CA GLY A 154 -27.71 1.54 0.28
C GLY A 154 -28.60 1.42 1.51
N ASN A 155 -28.95 0.20 1.90
CA ASN A 155 -29.79 -0.11 3.07
C ASN A 155 -28.98 -0.68 4.25
N ASP A 156 -27.67 -0.55 4.26
CA ASP A 156 -26.84 -1.00 5.39
C ASP A 156 -26.85 0.05 6.51
N ASP A 157 -27.51 -0.28 7.61
CA ASP A 157 -27.73 0.64 8.75
C ASP A 157 -26.43 1.12 9.39
N LEU A 158 -25.39 0.25 9.46
CA LEU A 158 -24.09 0.62 10.02
C LEU A 158 -23.36 1.64 9.14
N LEU A 159 -23.40 1.43 7.83
CA LEU A 159 -22.81 2.36 6.86
C LEU A 159 -23.59 3.67 6.80
N LEU A 160 -24.91 3.63 6.90
CA LEU A 160 -25.77 4.84 6.95
C LEU A 160 -25.51 5.65 8.22
N THR A 161 -25.37 4.99 9.37
CA THR A 161 -24.99 5.65 10.64
C THR A 161 -23.63 6.32 10.50
N SER A 162 -22.64 5.62 9.93
CA SER A 162 -21.31 6.18 9.65
C SER A 162 -21.37 7.39 8.72
N TYR A 163 -22.20 7.35 7.67
CA TYR A 163 -22.43 8.48 6.79
C TYR A 163 -23.00 9.71 7.53
N ASP A 164 -23.99 9.51 8.41
CA ASP A 164 -24.59 10.58 9.18
C ASP A 164 -23.58 11.21 10.17
N ASP A 165 -22.70 10.41 10.76
CA ASP A 165 -21.62 10.91 11.62
C ASP A 165 -20.57 11.71 10.83
N LEU A 166 -20.18 11.24 9.64
CA LEU A 166 -19.29 11.97 8.75
C LEU A 166 -19.88 13.33 8.33
N LYS A 167 -21.18 13.38 8.09
CA LYS A 167 -21.89 14.62 7.75
C LYS A 167 -21.82 15.66 8.87
N LYS A 168 -21.89 15.23 10.14
CA LYS A 168 -21.77 16.14 11.30
C LYS A 168 -20.38 16.81 11.39
N ILE A 169 -19.33 16.13 10.92
CA ILE A 169 -17.95 16.63 10.99
C ILE A 169 -17.44 17.22 9.66
N LYS A 170 -18.31 17.41 8.68
CA LYS A 170 -17.97 17.88 7.32
C LYS A 170 -17.17 19.18 7.30
N SER A 171 -17.40 20.08 8.26
CA SER A 171 -16.69 21.37 8.36
C SER A 171 -15.20 21.22 8.74
N ASN A 172 -14.82 20.09 9.35
CA ASN A 172 -13.43 19.81 9.72
C ASN A 172 -12.82 18.80 8.75
N LYS A 173 -12.11 19.30 7.73
CA LYS A 173 -11.52 18.46 6.66
C LYS A 173 -10.64 17.32 7.18
N SER A 174 -9.80 17.56 8.19
CA SER A 174 -8.90 16.55 8.74
C SER A 174 -9.68 15.43 9.46
N LYS A 175 -10.66 15.78 10.29
CA LYS A 175 -11.51 14.78 10.95
C LYS A 175 -12.34 14.01 9.95
N LEU A 176 -12.85 14.69 8.92
CA LEU A 176 -13.62 14.06 7.85
C LEU A 176 -12.77 13.05 7.08
N ALA A 177 -11.58 13.42 6.64
CA ALA A 177 -10.67 12.52 5.95
C ALA A 177 -10.32 11.28 6.78
N ASN A 178 -9.99 11.47 8.07
CA ASN A 178 -9.73 10.35 8.98
C ASN A 178 -10.96 9.44 9.18
N GLY A 179 -12.16 10.03 9.30
CA GLY A 179 -13.40 9.27 9.41
C GLY A 179 -13.71 8.45 8.14
N ILE A 180 -13.51 9.05 6.97
CA ILE A 180 -13.67 8.36 5.68
C ILE A 180 -12.60 7.26 5.54
N GLU A 181 -11.36 7.50 5.94
CA GLU A 181 -10.30 6.49 5.92
C GLU A 181 -10.66 5.27 6.77
N LEU A 182 -11.18 5.50 7.99
CA LEU A 182 -11.66 4.42 8.84
C LEU A 182 -12.81 3.64 8.19
N LEU A 183 -13.77 4.35 7.60
CA LEU A 183 -14.91 3.74 6.92
C LEU A 183 -14.47 2.88 5.73
N VAL A 184 -13.65 3.43 4.84
CA VAL A 184 -13.15 2.76 3.62
C VAL A 184 -12.33 1.51 3.98
N ASN A 185 -11.64 1.53 5.11
CA ASN A 185 -10.89 0.38 5.61
C ASN A 185 -11.76 -0.69 6.30
N SER A 186 -13.04 -0.44 6.51
CA SER A 186 -13.94 -1.43 7.10
C SER A 186 -14.31 -2.53 6.10
N PRO A 187 -14.43 -3.80 6.55
CA PRO A 187 -14.88 -4.90 5.69
C PRO A 187 -16.27 -4.66 5.11
N GLN A 188 -17.16 -4.01 5.87
CA GLN A 188 -18.53 -3.68 5.46
C GLN A 188 -18.54 -2.75 4.24
N PHE A 189 -17.74 -1.66 4.30
CA PHE A 189 -17.64 -0.74 3.17
C PHE A 189 -17.00 -1.40 1.96
N ALA A 190 -15.91 -2.14 2.13
CA ALA A 190 -15.25 -2.83 1.03
C ALA A 190 -16.20 -3.79 0.29
N ASN A 191 -17.00 -4.55 1.05
CA ASN A 191 -17.99 -5.47 0.49
C ASN A 191 -19.15 -4.73 -0.23
N ALA A 192 -19.68 -3.66 0.37
CA ALA A 192 -20.73 -2.84 -0.22
C ALA A 192 -20.24 -2.14 -1.50
N PHE A 193 -19.02 -1.61 -1.47
CA PHE A 193 -18.39 -0.95 -2.60
C PHE A 193 -18.20 -1.92 -3.77
N SER A 194 -17.59 -3.08 -3.54
CA SER A 194 -17.37 -4.10 -4.56
C SER A 194 -18.68 -4.56 -5.23
N LYS A 195 -19.71 -4.85 -4.41
CA LYS A 195 -21.01 -5.32 -4.94
C LYS A 195 -21.79 -4.29 -5.74
N LYS A 196 -21.58 -3.01 -5.51
CA LYS A 196 -22.36 -1.93 -6.13
C LYS A 196 -21.57 -1.09 -7.11
N PHE A 197 -20.30 -1.42 -7.33
CA PHE A 197 -19.42 -0.57 -8.12
C PHE A 197 -19.95 -0.30 -9.52
N ASP A 198 -20.40 -1.32 -10.24
CA ASP A 198 -20.94 -1.17 -11.61
C ASP A 198 -22.19 -0.30 -11.62
N LEU A 199 -23.10 -0.51 -10.66
CA LEU A 199 -24.28 0.32 -10.51
C LEU A 199 -23.93 1.77 -10.21
N ILE A 200 -22.89 2.01 -9.39
CA ILE A 200 -22.40 3.33 -9.03
C ILE A 200 -21.71 3.98 -10.22
N CYS A 201 -20.90 3.24 -10.96
CA CYS A 201 -20.23 3.73 -12.17
C CYS A 201 -21.18 4.08 -13.31
N GLY A 202 -22.40 3.57 -13.29
CA GLY A 202 -23.49 4.01 -14.17
C GLY A 202 -24.01 5.42 -13.86
N LYS A 203 -23.65 6.01 -12.71
CA LYS A 203 -24.02 7.36 -12.30
C LYS A 203 -22.86 8.33 -12.44
N GLU A 204 -23.14 9.61 -12.59
CA GLU A 204 -22.17 10.66 -12.85
C GLU A 204 -20.95 10.62 -11.89
N LYS A 205 -21.19 10.64 -10.57
CA LYS A 205 -20.12 10.65 -9.57
C LYS A 205 -19.31 9.34 -9.53
N GLY A 206 -19.94 8.21 -9.77
CA GLY A 206 -19.23 6.95 -9.87
C GLY A 206 -18.35 6.88 -11.11
N LYS A 207 -18.84 7.42 -12.24
CA LYS A 207 -18.06 7.57 -13.47
C LYS A 207 -16.86 8.47 -13.26
N GLU A 208 -17.02 9.61 -12.60
CA GLU A 208 -15.89 10.50 -12.24
C GLU A 208 -14.85 9.79 -11.38
N LEU A 209 -15.26 8.99 -10.38
CA LEU A 209 -14.33 8.20 -9.56
C LEU A 209 -13.59 7.16 -10.40
N LYS A 210 -14.28 6.48 -11.32
CA LYS A 210 -13.67 5.54 -12.25
C LYS A 210 -12.65 6.24 -13.14
N ASP A 211 -13.00 7.36 -13.75
CA ASP A 211 -12.13 8.14 -14.62
C ASP A 211 -10.88 8.63 -13.86
N LEU A 212 -11.05 9.12 -12.61
CA LEU A 212 -9.94 9.51 -11.74
C LEU A 212 -9.02 8.33 -11.42
N THR A 213 -9.58 7.15 -11.17
CA THR A 213 -8.81 5.93 -10.90
C THR A 213 -8.00 5.52 -12.13
N VAL A 214 -8.61 5.53 -13.32
CA VAL A 214 -7.93 5.25 -14.60
C VAL A 214 -6.80 6.25 -14.84
N LEU A 215 -7.07 7.53 -14.67
CA LEU A 215 -6.06 8.59 -14.86
C LEU A 215 -4.87 8.41 -13.92
N THR A 216 -5.14 8.08 -12.65
CA THR A 216 -4.08 7.87 -11.65
C THR A 216 -3.22 6.66 -12.01
N LEU A 217 -3.83 5.53 -12.35
CA LEU A 217 -3.09 4.34 -12.78
C LEU A 217 -2.27 4.60 -14.05
N SER A 218 -2.86 5.30 -15.02
CA SER A 218 -2.16 5.70 -16.25
C SER A 218 -0.94 6.56 -15.95
N GLY A 219 -1.04 7.49 -14.98
CA GLY A 219 0.09 8.30 -14.52
C GLY A 219 1.20 7.46 -13.88
N ILE A 220 0.84 6.48 -13.03
CA ILE A 220 1.79 5.55 -12.41
C ILE A 220 2.50 4.70 -13.49
N LEU A 221 1.75 4.15 -14.44
CA LEU A 221 2.30 3.34 -15.51
C LEU A 221 3.17 4.16 -16.47
N HIS A 222 2.78 5.40 -16.75
CA HIS A 222 3.60 6.31 -17.55
C HIS A 222 4.94 6.59 -16.86
N TYR A 223 4.91 6.93 -15.55
CA TYR A 223 6.13 7.14 -14.78
C TYR A 223 7.02 5.89 -14.79
N LEU A 224 6.43 4.71 -14.55
CA LEU A 224 7.15 3.44 -14.61
C LEU A 224 7.83 3.22 -15.97
N SER A 225 7.14 3.54 -17.06
CA SER A 225 7.69 3.41 -18.40
C SER A 225 8.88 4.33 -18.65
N GLN A 226 8.83 5.57 -18.15
CA GLN A 226 9.96 6.50 -18.25
C GLN A 226 11.18 5.97 -17.47
N VAL A 227 10.94 5.39 -16.27
CA VAL A 227 12.00 4.76 -15.49
C VAL A 227 12.60 3.56 -16.23
N LEU A 228 11.78 2.68 -16.78
CA LEU A 228 12.25 1.53 -17.55
C LEU A 228 13.07 1.95 -18.77
N ASN A 229 12.60 2.92 -19.54
CA ASN A 229 13.34 3.45 -20.68
C ASN A 229 14.70 3.99 -20.25
N HIS A 230 14.73 4.79 -19.19
CA HIS A 230 15.99 5.31 -18.64
C HIS A 230 16.96 4.20 -18.22
N LEU A 231 16.46 3.15 -17.53
CA LEU A 231 17.28 2.02 -17.12
C LEU A 231 17.83 1.22 -18.31
N ILE A 232 17.04 1.09 -19.38
CA ILE A 232 17.45 0.43 -20.64
C ILE A 232 18.53 1.25 -21.36
N GLU A 233 18.31 2.55 -21.52
CA GLU A 233 19.25 3.48 -22.19
C GLU A 233 20.61 3.54 -21.47
N ASN A 234 20.64 3.28 -20.16
CA ASN A 234 21.87 3.25 -19.36
C ASN A 234 22.41 1.83 -19.11
N ASP A 235 21.99 0.82 -19.86
CA ASP A 235 22.41 -0.58 -19.74
C ASP A 235 22.21 -1.20 -18.34
N GLN A 236 21.36 -0.58 -17.51
CA GLN A 236 21.06 -1.06 -16.17
C GLN A 236 19.96 -2.14 -16.16
N PHE A 237 19.13 -2.17 -17.20
CA PHE A 237 18.09 -3.16 -17.39
C PHE A 237 18.20 -3.76 -18.81
N LYS A 238 18.41 -5.07 -18.87
CA LYS A 238 18.61 -5.77 -20.15
C LYS A 238 17.28 -6.28 -20.69
N THR A 239 16.95 -5.87 -21.89
CA THR A 239 15.77 -6.36 -22.62
C THR A 239 16.10 -7.66 -23.34
N ASP A 240 15.25 -8.66 -23.17
CA ASP A 240 15.26 -9.89 -23.97
C ASP A 240 13.82 -10.15 -24.39
N LYS A 241 13.54 -10.06 -25.70
CA LYS A 241 12.20 -10.30 -26.28
C LYS A 241 11.61 -11.69 -25.95
N ARG A 242 12.42 -12.60 -25.45
CA ARG A 242 12.00 -13.95 -25.04
C ARG A 242 11.58 -14.01 -23.56
N LYS A 243 11.86 -12.96 -22.79
CA LYS A 243 11.54 -12.90 -21.36
C LYS A 243 10.33 -12.01 -21.15
N THR A 244 9.36 -12.52 -20.40
CA THR A 244 8.18 -11.77 -20.02
C THR A 244 8.50 -10.77 -18.91
N LEU A 245 7.83 -9.62 -18.94
CA LEU A 245 7.79 -8.68 -17.84
C LEU A 245 6.55 -8.99 -16.99
N LYS A 246 6.76 -9.40 -15.74
CA LYS A 246 5.67 -9.65 -14.79
C LYS A 246 5.45 -8.41 -13.93
N ILE A 247 4.20 -8.00 -13.77
CA ILE A 247 3.81 -6.91 -12.87
C ILE A 247 2.96 -7.47 -11.75
N CYS A 248 3.45 -7.29 -10.53
CA CYS A 248 2.79 -7.71 -9.31
C CYS A 248 2.16 -6.49 -8.64
N LEU A 249 0.84 -6.42 -8.62
CA LEU A 249 0.08 -5.35 -7.95
C LEU A 249 -0.25 -5.75 -6.53
N GLY A 250 0.19 -4.96 -5.56
CA GLY A 250 -0.07 -5.11 -4.13
C GLY A 250 -0.66 -3.84 -3.51
N GLY A 251 -0.89 -3.93 -2.19
CA GLY A 251 -1.46 -2.85 -1.40
C GLY A 251 -2.99 -2.76 -1.48
N LYS A 252 -3.58 -2.14 -0.46
CA LYS A 252 -5.06 -2.05 -0.37
C LYS A 252 -5.69 -1.27 -1.52
N ALA A 253 -5.03 -0.23 -1.99
CA ALA A 253 -5.57 0.59 -3.08
C ALA A 253 -5.48 -0.12 -4.45
N SER A 254 -4.71 -1.20 -4.57
CA SER A 254 -4.71 -2.01 -5.80
C SER A 254 -6.08 -2.62 -6.10
N THR A 255 -6.93 -2.81 -5.08
CA THR A 255 -8.31 -3.27 -5.28
C THR A 255 -9.16 -2.28 -6.07
N LEU A 256 -8.88 -0.97 -5.97
CA LEU A 256 -9.54 0.05 -6.81
C LEU A 256 -9.24 -0.17 -8.29
N TYR A 257 -8.04 -0.60 -8.61
CA TYR A 257 -7.62 -0.83 -9.98
C TYR A 257 -8.20 -2.13 -10.55
N LYS A 258 -8.36 -3.16 -9.71
CA LYS A 258 -9.08 -4.38 -10.10
C LYS A 258 -10.52 -4.12 -10.50
N ILE A 259 -11.15 -3.11 -9.88
CA ILE A 259 -12.53 -2.73 -10.17
C ILE A 259 -12.64 -1.99 -11.51
N VAL A 260 -11.57 -1.35 -11.97
CA VAL A 260 -11.54 -0.65 -13.27
C VAL A 260 -11.32 -1.61 -14.44
N PHE A 261 -10.66 -2.72 -14.20
CA PHE A 261 -10.38 -3.76 -15.17
C PHE A 261 -11.33 -4.94 -14.87
N ASP A 262 -12.17 -5.31 -15.80
CA ASP A 262 -13.08 -6.47 -15.68
C ASP A 262 -12.26 -7.75 -15.49
N ASP A 263 -12.69 -8.66 -14.62
CA ASP A 263 -11.93 -9.81 -14.09
C ASP A 263 -11.31 -10.75 -15.14
N SER A 264 -11.71 -10.67 -16.40
CA SER A 264 -11.23 -11.57 -17.47
C SER A 264 -9.97 -11.11 -18.21
N ASP A 265 -9.61 -9.81 -18.16
CA ASP A 265 -8.59 -9.22 -19.04
C ASP A 265 -7.47 -8.44 -18.30
N ASP A 266 -7.43 -8.47 -16.97
CA ASP A 266 -6.59 -7.59 -16.16
C ASP A 266 -5.09 -7.67 -16.48
N GLN A 267 -4.56 -8.89 -16.64
CA GLN A 267 -3.12 -9.06 -16.93
C GLN A 267 -2.80 -8.73 -18.38
N GLU A 268 -3.70 -9.04 -19.31
CA GLU A 268 -3.51 -8.76 -20.72
C GLU A 268 -3.64 -7.26 -21.02
N CYS A 269 -4.56 -6.58 -20.35
CA CYS A 269 -4.75 -5.14 -20.48
C CYS A 269 -3.55 -4.37 -19.93
N LEU A 270 -3.05 -4.70 -18.74
CA LEU A 270 -1.83 -4.11 -18.17
C LEU A 270 -0.60 -4.38 -19.05
N SER A 271 -0.46 -5.60 -19.56
CA SER A 271 0.62 -5.95 -20.49
C SER A 271 0.56 -5.13 -21.77
N LYS A 272 -0.63 -4.98 -22.37
CA LYS A 272 -0.86 -4.16 -23.58
C LYS A 272 -0.59 -2.67 -23.34
N ILE A 273 -1.00 -2.13 -22.20
CA ILE A 273 -0.71 -0.74 -21.84
C ILE A 273 0.79 -0.53 -21.74
N ILE A 274 1.50 -1.41 -21.05
CA ILE A 274 2.95 -1.31 -20.90
C ILE A 274 3.66 -1.50 -22.23
N GLN A 275 3.28 -2.49 -23.04
CA GLN A 275 3.81 -2.65 -24.39
C GLN A 275 3.63 -1.39 -25.23
N LYS A 276 2.47 -0.76 -25.16
CA LYS A 276 2.18 0.44 -25.93
C LYS A 276 2.99 1.65 -25.43
N VAL A 277 3.15 1.78 -24.12
CA VAL A 277 3.86 2.92 -23.49
C VAL A 277 5.38 2.75 -23.60
N THR A 278 5.89 1.51 -23.59
CA THR A 278 7.32 1.20 -23.77
C THR A 278 7.72 1.02 -25.25
N GLY A 279 6.83 1.34 -26.20
CA GLY A 279 7.11 1.20 -27.63
C GLY A 279 7.30 -0.24 -28.09
N GLY A 280 6.72 -1.22 -27.40
CA GLY A 280 6.81 -2.65 -27.76
C GLY A 280 8.17 -3.29 -27.43
N ILE A 281 8.88 -2.73 -26.46
CA ILE A 281 10.18 -3.27 -26.00
C ILE A 281 10.00 -4.59 -25.21
N PHE A 282 8.78 -4.87 -24.70
CA PHE A 282 8.41 -6.09 -23.96
C PHE A 282 7.31 -6.85 -24.66
#